data_f775733f57fa44b80a34bd64e548d828
#
_entry.id   f775733f57fa44b80a34bd64e548d828
#
_cell.length_a   1.000
_cell.length_b   1.000
_cell.length_c   1.000
_cell.angle_alpha   90.00
_cell.angle_beta   90.00
_cell.angle_gamma   90.00
#
_symmetry.space_group_name_H-M   'P 1'
#
loop_
_entity.id
_entity.type
_entity.pdbx_description
1 polymer ?
#
loop_
_entity_poly.entity_id
_entity_poly.type
_entity_poly.pdbx_seq_one_letter_code
_entity_poly.pdbx_strand_id
1 'polypeptide(L)'
;MKEFLQLMRRFVSPYKKYIGWAILLNILSAVFNVFSFTFLIPILSILFKTEGADKVYHFMEWGSGDLADVAKNNFYYYISQMIVDNGPTVALIFLGLFLMVMTLFKTGCYFASSAVMIPLRTGVVRDIRIMVYAKVMRLPMSFFSEERKGDIIARMSGDVGEVENSITSSLDMLMKSPILIIIYFVTLVTVSWQLTLFTIIVLPGMGWLMGVVGRKLKRQSLEAQAKWRDRKSVV
;
A
#
# COMPACT_ATOMS: atom_id res chain seq x y z
N MET A 1 4.06 22.44 0.97
CA MET A 1 4.14 21.21 1.77
C MET A 1 3.94 21.43 3.27
N LYS A 2 4.59 22.42 3.89
CA LYS A 2 4.44 22.69 5.35
C LYS A 2 2.99 23.02 5.75
N GLU A 3 2.30 23.85 4.99
CA GLU A 3 0.90 24.25 5.27
C GLU A 3 -0.07 23.07 5.13
N PHE A 4 0.11 22.21 4.13
CA PHE A 4 -0.66 20.99 3.97
C PHE A 4 -0.48 20.02 5.16
N LEU A 5 0.75 19.83 5.64
CA LEU A 5 1.04 19.01 6.82
C LEU A 5 0.43 19.61 8.11
N GLN A 6 0.41 20.93 8.25
CA GLN A 6 -0.24 21.60 9.37
C GLN A 6 -1.76 21.43 9.33
N LEU A 7 -2.38 21.57 8.15
CA LEU A 7 -3.80 21.28 7.93
C LEU A 7 -4.13 19.83 8.29
N MET A 8 -3.39 18.89 7.76
CA MET A 8 -3.54 17.47 8.06
C MET A 8 -3.45 17.21 9.58
N ARG A 9 -2.42 17.73 10.23
CA ARG A 9 -2.24 17.57 11.69
C ARG A 9 -3.41 18.12 12.49
N ARG A 10 -4.01 19.24 12.06
CA ARG A 10 -5.14 19.87 12.73
C ARG A 10 -6.42 19.03 12.60
N PHE A 11 -6.73 18.56 11.40
CA PHE A 11 -7.99 17.85 11.13
C PHE A 11 -7.93 16.36 11.48
N VAL A 12 -6.77 15.74 11.42
CA VAL A 12 -6.56 14.31 11.71
C VAL A 12 -6.47 14.05 13.22
N SER A 13 -6.07 15.07 14.01
CA SER A 13 -5.88 14.93 15.46
C SER A 13 -7.08 14.35 16.23
N PRO A 14 -8.34 14.69 15.95
CA PRO A 14 -9.51 14.11 16.65
C PRO A 14 -9.70 12.62 16.39
N TYR A 15 -9.18 12.10 15.25
CA TYR A 15 -9.41 10.74 14.75
C TYR A 15 -8.24 9.77 15.01
N LYS A 16 -7.33 10.08 15.94
CA LYS A 16 -6.12 9.27 16.23
C LYS A 16 -6.41 7.80 16.52
N LYS A 17 -7.55 7.48 17.15
CA LYS A 17 -7.94 6.10 17.44
C LYS A 17 -8.09 5.26 16.18
N TYR A 18 -8.72 5.82 15.14
CA TYR A 18 -8.90 5.14 13.85
C TYR A 18 -7.56 4.91 13.13
N ILE A 19 -6.63 5.88 13.26
CA ILE A 19 -5.27 5.74 12.72
C ILE A 19 -4.54 4.60 13.40
N GLY A 20 -4.59 4.50 14.73
CA GLY A 20 -3.94 3.41 15.46
C GLY A 20 -4.43 2.03 15.02
N TRP A 21 -5.74 1.84 14.91
CA TRP A 21 -6.32 0.60 14.42
C TRP A 21 -5.97 0.31 12.95
N ALA A 22 -5.99 1.32 12.09
CA ALA A 22 -5.61 1.16 10.68
C ALA A 22 -4.14 0.75 10.53
N ILE A 23 -3.23 1.35 11.30
CA ILE A 23 -1.81 1.00 11.32
C ILE A 23 -1.63 -0.45 11.76
N LEU A 24 -2.27 -0.87 12.87
CA LEU A 24 -2.19 -2.23 13.39
C LEU A 24 -2.68 -3.25 12.36
N LEU A 25 -3.83 -3.01 11.74
CA LEU A 25 -4.38 -3.89 10.71
C LEU A 25 -3.52 -3.93 9.44
N ASN A 26 -2.90 -2.80 9.05
CA ASN A 26 -1.97 -2.76 7.92
C ASN A 26 -0.69 -3.54 8.21
N ILE A 27 -0.14 -3.44 9.43
CA ILE A 27 1.02 -4.24 9.86
C ILE A 27 0.66 -5.73 9.81
N LEU A 28 -0.48 -6.11 10.36
CA LEU A 28 -0.94 -7.50 10.35
C LEU A 28 -1.13 -8.03 8.92
N SER A 29 -1.76 -7.24 8.05
CA SER A 29 -1.91 -7.58 6.63
C SER A 29 -0.56 -7.74 5.93
N ALA A 30 0.41 -6.87 6.21
CA ALA A 30 1.74 -6.93 5.61
C ALA A 30 2.53 -8.15 6.11
N VAL A 31 2.41 -8.51 7.39
CA VAL A 31 2.99 -9.73 7.95
C VAL A 31 2.41 -10.97 7.27
N PHE A 32 1.09 -11.08 7.15
CA PHE A 32 0.47 -12.18 6.40
C PHE A 32 0.89 -12.22 4.94
N ASN A 33 1.16 -11.07 4.33
CA ASN A 33 1.67 -11.01 2.96
C ASN A 33 3.06 -11.63 2.85
N VAL A 34 3.98 -11.29 3.76
CA VAL A 34 5.32 -11.88 3.82
C VAL A 34 5.24 -13.39 4.01
N PHE A 35 4.41 -13.86 4.95
CA PHE A 35 4.17 -15.28 5.13
C PHE A 35 3.66 -15.96 3.86
N SER A 36 2.67 -15.38 3.18
CA SER A 36 2.15 -15.93 1.92
C SER A 36 3.24 -16.12 0.86
N PHE A 37 4.19 -15.17 0.75
CA PHE A 37 5.33 -15.31 -0.15
C PHE A 37 6.32 -16.39 0.32
N THR A 38 6.57 -16.49 1.61
CA THR A 38 7.47 -17.51 2.16
C THR A 38 6.95 -18.92 1.90
N PHE A 39 5.64 -19.14 1.97
CA PHE A 39 5.01 -20.43 1.65
C PHE A 39 5.03 -20.81 0.18
N LEU A 40 5.27 -19.86 -0.72
CA LEU A 40 5.48 -20.18 -2.15
C LEU A 40 6.77 -20.99 -2.36
N ILE A 41 7.78 -20.79 -1.55
CA ILE A 41 9.08 -21.47 -1.69
C ILE A 41 8.94 -23.00 -1.60
N PRO A 42 8.32 -23.61 -0.57
CA PRO A 42 8.13 -25.05 -0.52
C PRO A 42 7.22 -25.58 -1.62
N ILE A 43 6.19 -24.81 -2.03
CA ILE A 43 5.33 -25.22 -3.16
C ILE A 43 6.15 -25.35 -4.44
N LEU A 44 6.98 -24.34 -4.74
CA LEU A 44 7.83 -24.36 -5.94
C LEU A 44 8.90 -25.44 -5.86
N SER A 45 9.51 -25.68 -4.68
CA SER A 45 10.52 -26.72 -4.51
C SER A 45 9.95 -28.12 -4.73
N ILE A 46 8.72 -28.40 -4.26
CA ILE A 46 8.04 -29.68 -4.52
C ILE A 46 7.68 -29.83 -6.01
N LEU A 47 7.14 -28.76 -6.60
CA LEU A 47 6.67 -28.76 -8.00
C LEU A 47 7.81 -28.98 -9.00
N PHE A 48 8.94 -28.30 -8.78
CA PHE A 48 10.11 -28.34 -9.67
C PHE A 48 11.15 -29.37 -9.28
N LYS A 49 10.90 -30.17 -8.22
CA LYS A 49 11.84 -31.18 -7.69
C LYS A 49 13.24 -30.63 -7.49
N THR A 50 13.35 -29.43 -6.96
CA THR A 50 14.63 -28.77 -6.71
C THR A 50 15.34 -29.47 -5.55
N GLU A 51 16.66 -29.47 -5.50
CA GLU A 51 17.53 -30.16 -4.49
C GLU A 51 17.18 -29.86 -3.02
N GLY A 52 16.29 -28.90 -2.77
CA GLY A 52 15.74 -28.63 -1.43
C GLY A 52 14.61 -29.57 -0.97
N ALA A 53 13.99 -30.34 -1.89
CA ALA A 53 12.90 -31.26 -1.55
C ALA A 53 13.40 -32.50 -0.79
N ASP A 54 14.67 -32.89 -0.97
CA ASP A 54 15.28 -34.07 -0.34
C ASP A 54 16.02 -33.74 0.98
N LYS A 55 15.97 -32.50 1.46
CA LYS A 55 16.56 -32.16 2.75
C LYS A 55 15.74 -32.78 3.87
N VAL A 56 16.38 -33.65 4.64
CA VAL A 56 15.82 -34.20 5.87
C VAL A 56 15.85 -33.12 6.95
N TYR A 57 14.68 -32.61 7.27
CA TYR A 57 14.52 -31.69 8.38
C TYR A 57 14.28 -32.49 9.68
N HIS A 58 14.95 -32.11 10.77
CA HIS A 58 14.73 -32.69 12.10
C HIS A 58 13.89 -31.73 12.93
N PHE A 59 12.97 -32.29 13.72
CA PHE A 59 12.17 -31.47 14.63
C PHE A 59 13.06 -30.77 15.66
N MET A 60 12.92 -29.46 15.78
CA MET A 60 13.62 -28.63 16.78
C MET A 60 12.69 -28.31 17.93
N GLU A 61 13.18 -28.48 19.16
CA GLU A 61 12.42 -28.10 20.35
C GLU A 61 12.26 -26.59 20.45
N TRP A 62 11.07 -26.14 20.88
CA TRP A 62 10.78 -24.74 21.09
C TRP A 62 11.70 -24.17 22.18
N GLY A 63 12.62 -23.28 21.81
CA GLY A 63 13.61 -22.65 22.71
C GLY A 63 15.06 -23.01 22.41
N SER A 64 15.35 -23.91 21.47
CA SER A 64 16.71 -24.31 21.08
C SER A 64 17.43 -23.29 20.16
N GLY A 65 16.75 -22.20 19.76
CA GLY A 65 17.30 -21.17 18.86
C GLY A 65 16.37 -19.99 18.69
N ASP A 66 16.60 -19.18 17.65
CA ASP A 66 15.70 -18.08 17.31
C ASP A 66 14.31 -18.63 16.95
N LEU A 67 13.26 -18.02 17.52
CA LEU A 67 11.86 -18.44 17.33
C LEU A 67 11.47 -18.52 15.85
N ALA A 68 12.01 -17.63 15.01
CA ALA A 68 11.74 -17.63 13.59
C ALA A 68 12.37 -18.82 12.86
N ASP A 69 13.59 -19.19 13.23
CA ASP A 69 14.31 -20.32 12.63
C ASP A 69 13.71 -21.65 13.08
N VAL A 70 13.35 -21.79 14.36
CA VAL A 70 12.67 -22.97 14.90
C VAL A 70 11.31 -23.17 14.23
N ALA A 71 10.50 -22.11 14.12
CA ALA A 71 9.20 -22.19 13.46
C ALA A 71 9.32 -22.56 11.97
N LYS A 72 10.29 -21.96 11.26
CA LYS A 72 10.57 -22.28 9.86
C LYS A 72 11.03 -23.74 9.69
N ASN A 73 11.98 -24.19 10.51
CA ASN A 73 12.51 -25.55 10.44
C ASN A 73 11.40 -26.58 10.75
N ASN A 74 10.61 -26.39 11.80
CA ASN A 74 9.52 -27.29 12.17
C ASN A 74 8.42 -27.31 11.09
N PHE A 75 8.14 -26.18 10.45
CA PHE A 75 7.23 -26.15 9.33
C PHE A 75 7.73 -27.01 8.15
N TYR A 76 9.00 -26.89 7.76
CA TYR A 76 9.59 -27.74 6.73
C TYR A 76 9.64 -29.22 7.13
N TYR A 77 9.87 -29.50 8.40
CA TYR A 77 9.81 -30.87 8.95
C TYR A 77 8.42 -31.49 8.73
N TYR A 78 7.35 -30.80 9.12
CA TYR A 78 5.98 -31.31 8.93
C TYR A 78 5.63 -31.49 7.46
N ILE A 79 6.07 -30.61 6.59
CA ILE A 79 5.85 -30.76 5.14
C ILE A 79 6.61 -31.96 4.58
N SER A 80 7.88 -32.14 4.95
CA SER A 80 8.68 -33.26 4.50
C SER A 80 8.09 -34.60 4.96
N GLN A 81 7.62 -34.66 6.22
CA GLN A 81 6.93 -35.84 6.76
C GLN A 81 5.62 -36.12 5.99
N MET A 82 4.83 -35.10 5.70
CA MET A 82 3.60 -35.25 4.91
C MET A 82 3.88 -35.74 3.48
N ILE A 83 5.00 -35.34 2.88
CA ILE A 83 5.42 -35.82 1.55
C ILE A 83 5.78 -37.32 1.61
N VAL A 84 6.47 -37.75 2.67
CA VAL A 84 6.89 -39.15 2.85
C VAL A 84 5.68 -40.05 3.12
N ASP A 85 4.76 -39.60 3.97
CA ASP A 85 3.62 -40.41 4.43
C ASP A 85 2.48 -40.48 3.41
N ASN A 86 2.15 -39.34 2.77
CA ASN A 86 0.96 -39.19 1.93
C ASN A 86 1.26 -38.81 0.48
N GLY A 87 2.52 -38.66 0.14
CA GLY A 87 2.97 -38.26 -1.18
C GLY A 87 2.94 -36.74 -1.47
N PRO A 88 3.66 -36.29 -2.52
CA PRO A 88 3.84 -34.89 -2.84
C PRO A 88 2.53 -34.17 -3.24
N THR A 89 1.58 -34.91 -3.80
CA THR A 89 0.28 -34.34 -4.24
C THR A 89 -0.55 -33.86 -3.05
N VAL A 90 -0.60 -34.64 -1.96
CA VAL A 90 -1.34 -34.28 -0.75
C VAL A 90 -0.69 -33.08 -0.07
N ALA A 91 0.64 -33.04 0.00
CA ALA A 91 1.37 -31.91 0.54
C ALA A 91 1.11 -30.62 -0.26
N LEU A 92 1.05 -30.70 -1.59
CA LEU A 92 0.70 -29.54 -2.45
C LEU A 92 -0.73 -29.05 -2.22
N ILE A 93 -1.69 -29.94 -2.07
CA ILE A 93 -3.09 -29.57 -1.78
C ILE A 93 -3.16 -28.89 -0.40
N PHE A 94 -2.50 -29.43 0.61
CA PHE A 94 -2.46 -28.82 1.95
C PHE A 94 -1.82 -27.42 1.92
N LEU A 95 -0.68 -27.26 1.25
CA LEU A 95 0.00 -25.98 1.11
C LEU A 95 -0.85 -24.96 0.34
N GLY A 96 -1.53 -25.41 -0.72
CA GLY A 96 -2.45 -24.57 -1.51
C GLY A 96 -3.64 -24.09 -0.66
N LEU A 97 -4.26 -24.97 0.11
CA LEU A 97 -5.35 -24.62 1.02
C LEU A 97 -4.88 -23.64 2.11
N PHE A 98 -3.71 -23.92 2.69
CA PHE A 98 -3.12 -23.05 3.70
C PHE A 98 -2.82 -21.64 3.13
N LEU A 99 -2.27 -21.56 1.93
CA LEU A 99 -2.00 -20.29 1.24
C LEU A 99 -3.30 -19.54 0.94
N MET A 100 -4.38 -20.25 0.57
CA MET A 100 -5.70 -19.65 0.38
C MET A 100 -6.22 -19.03 1.68
N VAL A 101 -6.14 -19.72 2.81
CA VAL A 101 -6.54 -19.22 4.12
C VAL A 101 -5.72 -18.00 4.52
N MET A 102 -4.39 -18.05 4.37
CA MET A 102 -3.51 -16.91 4.66
C MET A 102 -3.82 -15.69 3.81
N THR A 103 -4.13 -15.90 2.51
CA THR A 103 -4.53 -14.82 1.61
C THR A 103 -5.87 -14.21 2.01
N LEU A 104 -6.80 -15.03 2.48
CA LEU A 104 -8.09 -14.58 3.01
C LEU A 104 -7.90 -13.68 4.24
N PHE A 105 -7.07 -14.10 5.20
CA PHE A 105 -6.75 -13.29 6.39
C PHE A 105 -6.05 -11.98 6.03
N LYS A 106 -5.05 -12.03 5.14
CA LYS A 106 -4.37 -10.85 4.62
C LYS A 106 -5.36 -9.85 4.02
N THR A 107 -6.23 -10.32 3.12
CA THR A 107 -7.20 -9.48 2.42
C THR A 107 -8.27 -8.97 3.39
N GLY A 108 -8.71 -9.80 4.35
CA GLY A 108 -9.62 -9.40 5.41
C GLY A 108 -9.05 -8.27 6.29
N CYS A 109 -7.80 -8.39 6.74
CA CYS A 109 -7.13 -7.35 7.51
C CYS A 109 -6.96 -6.06 6.70
N TYR A 110 -6.60 -6.16 5.41
CA TYR A 110 -6.48 -5.01 4.52
C TYR A 110 -7.82 -4.31 4.32
N PHE A 111 -8.89 -5.08 4.09
CA PHE A 111 -10.26 -4.54 3.96
C PHE A 111 -10.71 -3.88 5.26
N ALA A 112 -10.50 -4.54 6.40
CA ALA A 112 -10.83 -3.98 7.72
C ALA A 112 -10.07 -2.67 7.99
N SER A 113 -8.78 -2.59 7.64
CA SER A 113 -8.02 -1.34 7.72
C SER A 113 -8.64 -0.23 6.87
N SER A 114 -9.06 -0.55 5.64
CA SER A 114 -9.72 0.42 4.74
C SER A 114 -11.06 0.87 5.29
N ALA A 115 -11.85 -0.04 5.87
CA ALA A 115 -13.12 0.27 6.50
C ALA A 115 -12.96 1.18 7.74
N VAL A 116 -11.96 0.93 8.58
CA VAL A 116 -11.64 1.77 9.75
C VAL A 116 -11.22 3.19 9.34
N MET A 117 -10.68 3.37 8.14
CA MET A 117 -10.30 4.69 7.62
C MET A 117 -11.48 5.52 7.10
N ILE A 118 -12.64 4.92 6.84
CA ILE A 118 -13.83 5.64 6.32
C ILE A 118 -14.28 6.76 7.28
N PRO A 119 -14.50 6.51 8.59
CA PRO A 119 -14.92 7.58 9.52
C PRO A 119 -13.90 8.73 9.63
N LEU A 120 -12.60 8.43 9.49
CA LEU A 120 -11.57 9.45 9.46
C LEU A 120 -11.71 10.34 8.23
N ARG A 121 -11.85 9.76 7.03
CA ARG A 121 -11.97 10.48 5.77
C ARG A 121 -13.22 11.36 5.76
N THR A 122 -14.36 10.76 6.04
CA THR A 122 -15.65 11.49 6.05
C THR A 122 -15.68 12.56 7.13
N GLY A 123 -15.08 12.30 8.29
CA GLY A 123 -14.97 13.28 9.37
C GLY A 123 -14.13 14.49 8.99
N VAL A 124 -12.95 14.28 8.42
CA VAL A 124 -12.07 15.37 7.97
C VAL A 124 -12.76 16.22 6.89
N VAL A 125 -13.39 15.57 5.92
CA VAL A 125 -14.12 16.27 4.85
C VAL A 125 -15.28 17.09 5.40
N ARG A 126 -16.07 16.51 6.30
CA ARG A 126 -17.15 17.21 7.00
C ARG A 126 -16.65 18.45 7.70
N ASP A 127 -15.56 18.33 8.44
CA ASP A 127 -15.00 19.44 9.24
C ASP A 127 -14.49 20.58 8.33
N ILE A 128 -13.91 20.23 7.16
CA ILE A 128 -13.51 21.21 6.13
C ILE A 128 -14.74 21.91 5.56
N ARG A 129 -15.78 21.17 5.19
CA ARG A 129 -17.02 21.74 4.64
C ARG A 129 -17.69 22.68 5.63
N ILE A 130 -17.74 22.31 6.91
CA ILE A 130 -18.29 23.16 7.97
C ILE A 130 -17.47 24.46 8.09
N MET A 131 -16.14 24.37 8.01
CA MET A 131 -15.26 25.55 8.12
C MET A 131 -15.47 26.49 6.92
N VAL A 132 -15.53 25.96 5.70
CA VAL A 132 -15.78 26.76 4.48
C VAL A 132 -17.14 27.41 4.56
N TYR A 133 -18.19 26.67 4.91
CA TYR A 133 -19.54 27.19 5.07
C TYR A 133 -19.60 28.31 6.11
N ALA A 134 -19.03 28.08 7.31
CA ALA A 134 -18.99 29.09 8.36
C ALA A 134 -18.22 30.36 7.92
N LYS A 135 -17.20 30.24 7.08
CA LYS A 135 -16.50 31.38 6.54
C LYS A 135 -17.34 32.16 5.55
N VAL A 136 -18.05 31.46 4.66
CA VAL A 136 -18.96 32.08 3.68
C VAL A 136 -20.07 32.82 4.38
N MET A 137 -20.68 32.27 5.43
CA MET A 137 -21.77 32.90 6.21
C MET A 137 -21.34 34.17 6.96
N ARG A 138 -20.05 34.38 7.15
CA ARG A 138 -19.49 35.61 7.79
C ARG A 138 -19.12 36.71 6.80
N LEU A 139 -19.30 36.47 5.50
CA LEU A 139 -19.03 37.47 4.48
C LEU A 139 -20.16 38.53 4.45
N PRO A 140 -19.84 39.81 4.24
CA PRO A 140 -20.84 40.86 4.13
C PRO A 140 -21.73 40.65 2.91
N MET A 141 -22.99 41.11 2.99
CA MET A 141 -23.96 40.97 1.86
C MET A 141 -23.47 41.61 0.56
N SER A 142 -22.65 42.64 0.62
CA SER A 142 -22.05 43.27 -0.55
C SER A 142 -21.11 42.35 -1.35
N PHE A 143 -20.66 41.24 -0.73
CA PHE A 143 -19.86 40.22 -1.40
C PHE A 143 -20.70 39.34 -2.35
N PHE A 144 -22.02 39.22 -2.09
CA PHE A 144 -22.91 38.31 -2.81
C PHE A 144 -23.60 39.03 -3.99
N SER A 145 -22.89 39.26 -5.07
CA SER A 145 -23.52 39.64 -6.37
C SER A 145 -24.06 38.38 -7.07
N GLU A 146 -24.95 38.58 -8.09
CA GLU A 146 -25.52 37.43 -8.85
C GLU A 146 -24.44 36.56 -9.50
N GLU A 147 -23.42 37.15 -10.10
CA GLU A 147 -22.28 36.45 -10.69
C GLU A 147 -21.43 35.70 -9.66
N ARG A 148 -21.24 36.28 -8.47
CA ARG A 148 -20.43 35.67 -7.41
C ARG A 148 -21.16 34.54 -6.68
N LYS A 149 -22.47 34.53 -6.62
CA LYS A 149 -23.25 33.41 -6.03
C LYS A 149 -22.97 32.10 -6.78
N GLY A 150 -23.00 32.13 -8.11
CA GLY A 150 -22.71 30.97 -8.94
C GLY A 150 -21.28 30.46 -8.75
N ASP A 151 -20.28 31.36 -8.71
CA ASP A 151 -18.88 31.03 -8.49
C ASP A 151 -18.66 30.42 -7.08
N ILE A 152 -19.28 30.99 -6.05
CA ILE A 152 -19.18 30.45 -4.67
C ILE A 152 -19.75 29.03 -4.61
N ILE A 153 -20.92 28.79 -5.20
CA ILE A 153 -21.55 27.46 -5.21
C ILE A 153 -20.67 26.46 -6.00
N ALA A 154 -20.15 26.86 -7.15
CA ALA A 154 -19.27 26.04 -7.95
C ALA A 154 -17.98 25.65 -7.20
N ARG A 155 -17.35 26.60 -6.52
CA ARG A 155 -16.17 26.35 -5.70
C ARG A 155 -16.46 25.47 -4.47
N MET A 156 -17.57 25.72 -3.80
CA MET A 156 -17.99 24.88 -2.65
C MET A 156 -18.31 23.44 -3.04
N SER A 157 -18.78 23.22 -4.27
CA SER A 157 -19.09 21.88 -4.76
C SER A 157 -17.90 21.22 -5.45
N GLY A 158 -17.19 21.94 -6.33
CA GLY A 158 -16.08 21.41 -7.12
C GLY A 158 -14.76 21.39 -6.36
N ASP A 159 -14.26 22.55 -5.95
CA ASP A 159 -12.93 22.67 -5.34
C ASP A 159 -12.83 21.90 -4.02
N VAL A 160 -13.91 21.89 -3.22
CA VAL A 160 -13.96 21.09 -2.00
C VAL A 160 -13.91 19.60 -2.31
N GLY A 161 -14.51 19.13 -3.41
CA GLY A 161 -14.41 17.74 -3.87
C GLY A 161 -12.97 17.35 -4.28
N GLU A 162 -12.24 18.24 -4.96
CA GLU A 162 -10.83 18.01 -5.29
C GLU A 162 -9.96 17.93 -4.03
N VAL A 163 -10.19 18.80 -3.06
CA VAL A 163 -9.52 18.78 -1.75
C VAL A 163 -9.84 17.47 -1.01
N GLU A 164 -11.10 17.02 -1.03
CA GLU A 164 -11.53 15.73 -0.47
C GLU A 164 -10.76 14.56 -1.07
N ASN A 165 -10.69 14.48 -2.40
CA ASN A 165 -9.95 13.43 -3.10
C ASN A 165 -8.45 13.48 -2.78
N SER A 166 -7.87 14.67 -2.76
CA SER A 166 -6.46 14.88 -2.44
C SER A 166 -6.12 14.46 -1.00
N ILE A 167 -6.95 14.83 -0.03
CA ILE A 167 -6.78 14.44 1.38
C ILE A 167 -6.94 12.92 1.54
N THR A 168 -7.97 12.32 0.94
CA THR A 168 -8.22 10.89 1.01
C THR A 168 -7.06 10.09 0.45
N SER A 169 -6.59 10.45 -0.75
CA SER A 169 -5.44 9.80 -1.39
C SER A 169 -4.15 9.96 -0.58
N SER A 170 -3.93 11.16 -0.03
CA SER A 170 -2.74 11.44 0.79
C SER A 170 -2.76 10.67 2.11
N LEU A 171 -3.92 10.55 2.76
CA LEU A 171 -4.09 9.77 3.99
C LEU A 171 -3.81 8.28 3.73
N ASP A 172 -4.36 7.73 2.64
CA ASP A 172 -4.10 6.34 2.26
C ASP A 172 -2.62 6.09 2.01
N MET A 173 -1.99 6.96 1.24
CA MET A 173 -0.57 6.85 0.91
C MET A 173 0.30 6.94 2.17
N LEU A 174 0.05 7.90 3.05
CA LEU A 174 0.82 8.12 4.28
C LEU A 174 0.63 7.00 5.31
N MET A 175 -0.53 6.36 5.35
CA MET A 175 -0.82 5.31 6.34
C MET A 175 -0.38 3.92 5.86
N LYS A 176 -0.47 3.61 4.56
CA LYS A 176 -0.17 2.27 4.04
C LYS A 176 1.26 2.13 3.54
N SER A 177 1.72 3.07 2.71
CA SER A 177 2.98 2.93 1.99
C SER A 177 4.22 2.86 2.89
N PRO A 178 4.38 3.69 3.95
CA PRO A 178 5.54 3.59 4.82
C PRO A 178 5.62 2.26 5.56
N ILE A 179 4.48 1.74 6.01
CA ILE A 179 4.41 0.46 6.72
C ILE A 179 4.87 -0.69 5.80
N LEU A 180 4.35 -0.73 4.58
CA LEU A 180 4.72 -1.73 3.59
C LEU A 180 6.20 -1.65 3.24
N ILE A 181 6.73 -0.44 3.00
CA ILE A 181 8.14 -0.23 2.69
C ILE A 181 9.03 -0.74 3.82
N ILE A 182 8.73 -0.38 5.07
CA ILE A 182 9.52 -0.81 6.22
C ILE A 182 9.50 -2.33 6.36
N ILE A 183 8.32 -2.97 6.31
CA ILE A 183 8.18 -4.41 6.48
C ILE A 183 8.89 -5.16 5.36
N TYR A 184 8.71 -4.76 4.11
CA TYR A 184 9.39 -5.41 2.99
C TYR A 184 10.90 -5.17 3.02
N PHE A 185 11.34 -3.98 3.41
CA PHE A 185 12.76 -3.69 3.55
C PHE A 185 13.42 -4.57 4.64
N VAL A 186 12.80 -4.67 5.80
CA VAL A 186 13.25 -5.58 6.87
C VAL A 186 13.28 -7.03 6.37
N THR A 187 12.23 -7.47 5.69
CA THR A 187 12.18 -8.83 5.12
C THR A 187 13.30 -9.08 4.10
N LEU A 188 13.56 -8.12 3.20
CA LEU A 188 14.64 -8.24 2.21
C LEU A 188 16.02 -8.35 2.88
N VAL A 189 16.27 -7.54 3.91
CA VAL A 189 17.53 -7.58 4.67
C VAL A 189 17.71 -8.93 5.38
N THR A 190 16.64 -9.49 5.96
CA THR A 190 16.69 -10.79 6.65
C THR A 190 16.88 -11.96 5.69
N VAL A 191 16.35 -11.88 4.46
CA VAL A 191 16.53 -12.92 3.44
C VAL A 191 17.93 -12.87 2.82
N SER A 192 18.38 -11.70 2.39
CA SER A 192 19.72 -11.51 1.82
C SER A 192 20.10 -10.02 1.79
N TRP A 193 21.10 -9.65 2.58
CA TRP A 193 21.58 -8.27 2.60
C TRP A 193 22.24 -7.86 1.27
N GLN A 194 22.84 -8.81 0.55
CA GLN A 194 23.46 -8.59 -0.76
C GLN A 194 22.42 -8.23 -1.82
N LEU A 195 21.30 -8.98 -1.84
CA LEU A 195 20.18 -8.72 -2.74
C LEU A 195 19.50 -7.37 -2.42
N THR A 196 19.42 -7.02 -1.14
CA THR A 196 18.91 -5.73 -0.69
C THR A 196 19.76 -4.57 -1.18
N LEU A 197 21.09 -4.69 -1.06
CA LEU A 197 22.04 -3.68 -1.57
C LEU A 197 21.89 -3.50 -3.08
N PHE A 198 21.83 -4.61 -3.81
CA PHE A 198 21.59 -4.59 -5.27
C PHE A 198 20.29 -3.84 -5.61
N THR A 199 19.21 -4.13 -4.89
CA THR A 199 17.90 -3.49 -5.09
C THR A 199 17.95 -1.99 -4.83
N ILE A 200 18.63 -1.56 -3.75
CA ILE A 200 18.81 -0.13 -3.41
C ILE A 200 19.57 0.63 -4.51
N ILE A 201 20.51 -0.01 -5.18
CA ILE A 201 21.28 0.62 -6.27
C ILE A 201 20.46 0.65 -7.57
N VAL A 202 19.80 -0.45 -7.91
CA VAL A 202 19.06 -0.60 -9.17
C VAL A 202 17.79 0.23 -9.21
N LEU A 203 17.01 0.31 -8.12
CA LEU A 203 15.75 1.05 -8.10
C LEU A 203 15.93 2.56 -8.40
N PRO A 204 16.86 3.30 -7.78
CA PRO A 204 17.09 4.70 -8.14
C PRO A 204 17.59 4.86 -9.58
N GLY A 205 18.46 3.93 -10.05
CA GLY A 205 18.93 3.91 -11.44
C GLY A 205 17.79 3.77 -12.45
N MET A 206 16.87 2.84 -12.22
CA MET A 206 15.67 2.70 -13.03
C MET A 206 14.75 3.92 -12.93
N GLY A 207 14.58 4.50 -11.74
CA GLY A 207 13.80 5.72 -11.54
C GLY A 207 14.38 6.93 -12.31
N TRP A 208 15.70 7.04 -12.34
CA TRP A 208 16.39 8.07 -13.12
C TRP A 208 16.17 7.86 -14.63
N LEU A 209 16.35 6.63 -15.13
CA LEU A 209 16.11 6.25 -16.51
C LEU A 209 14.66 6.58 -16.93
N MET A 210 13.67 6.16 -16.13
CA MET A 210 12.26 6.47 -16.37
C MET A 210 11.99 7.98 -16.37
N GLY A 211 12.65 8.71 -15.49
CA GLY A 211 12.57 10.19 -15.45
C GLY A 211 13.14 10.85 -16.70
N VAL A 212 14.22 10.34 -17.27
CA VAL A 212 14.79 10.83 -18.54
C VAL A 212 13.88 10.55 -19.70
N VAL A 213 13.40 9.31 -19.83
CA VAL A 213 12.46 8.87 -20.87
C VAL A 213 11.15 9.66 -20.79
N GLY A 214 10.59 9.81 -19.59
CA GLY A 214 9.34 10.55 -19.37
C GLY A 214 9.44 12.03 -19.77
N ARG A 215 10.57 12.69 -19.46
CA ARG A 215 10.82 14.07 -19.90
C ARG A 215 10.89 14.18 -21.42
N LYS A 216 11.55 13.22 -22.09
CA LYS A 216 11.65 13.19 -23.56
C LYS A 216 10.28 12.98 -24.21
N LEU A 217 9.48 12.04 -23.69
CA LEU A 217 8.12 11.76 -24.16
C LEU A 217 7.20 12.98 -23.95
N LYS A 218 7.26 13.63 -22.78
CA LYS A 218 6.47 14.84 -22.51
C LYS A 218 6.80 15.95 -23.49
N ARG A 219 8.08 16.18 -23.80
CA ARG A 219 8.50 17.18 -24.79
C ARG A 219 7.95 16.86 -26.17
N GLN A 220 8.05 15.62 -26.62
CA GLN A 220 7.51 15.19 -27.92
C GLN A 220 5.98 15.33 -27.98
N SER A 221 5.27 14.99 -26.89
CA SER A 221 3.82 15.17 -26.81
C SER A 221 3.41 16.64 -26.90
N LEU A 222 4.12 17.55 -26.24
CA LEU A 222 3.87 18.99 -26.31
C LEU A 222 4.13 19.56 -27.71
N GLU A 223 5.21 19.12 -28.38
CA GLU A 223 5.52 19.50 -29.75
C GLU A 223 4.44 18.99 -30.75
N ALA A 224 3.93 17.77 -30.53
CA ALA A 224 2.83 17.21 -31.32
C ALA A 224 1.53 18.01 -31.10
N GLN A 225 1.18 18.36 -29.88
CA GLN A 225 0.00 19.16 -29.56
C GLN A 225 0.10 20.58 -30.14
N ALA A 226 1.28 21.18 -30.11
CA ALA A 226 1.50 22.49 -30.76
C ALA A 226 1.24 22.44 -32.27
N LYS A 227 1.76 21.42 -32.97
CA LYS A 227 1.52 21.21 -34.40
C LYS A 227 0.05 20.93 -34.73
N TRP A 228 -0.70 20.28 -33.84
CA TRP A 228 -2.15 20.08 -34.02
C TRP A 228 -2.93 21.38 -33.87
N ARG A 229 -2.50 22.27 -32.97
CA ARG A 229 -3.13 23.56 -32.74
C ARG A 229 -2.91 24.49 -33.93
N ASP A 230 -1.70 24.51 -34.47
CA ASP A 230 -1.38 25.32 -35.68
C ASP A 230 -2.18 24.88 -36.92
N ARG A 231 -2.44 23.59 -37.09
CA ARG A 231 -3.29 23.07 -38.18
C ARG A 231 -4.76 23.51 -38.05
N LYS A 232 -5.29 23.64 -36.82
CA LYS A 232 -6.68 24.11 -36.61
C LYS A 232 -6.86 25.60 -36.80
N SER A 233 -5.80 26.39 -36.77
CA SER A 233 -5.88 27.83 -36.99
C SER A 233 -5.74 28.25 -38.47
N VAL A 234 -5.53 27.29 -39.39
CA VAL A 234 -5.36 27.52 -40.86
C VAL A 234 -6.61 27.08 -41.65
N VAL A 235 -7.65 26.56 -40.97
CA VAL A 235 -8.96 26.26 -41.51
C VAL A 235 -9.99 27.18 -40.85
#